data_95f625834c98bb486739239bcaeb9786
#
_entry.id   95f625834c98bb486739239bcaeb9786
#
_cell.length_a   1.000
_cell.length_b   1.000
_cell.length_c   1.000
_cell.angle_alpha   90.00
_cell.angle_beta   90.00
_cell.angle_gamma   90.00
#
_symmetry.space_group_name_H-M   'P 1'
#
loop_
_entity.id
_entity.type
_entity.pdbx_description
1 polymer ?
#
loop_
_entity_poly.entity_id
_entity_poly.type
_entity_poly.pdbx_seq_one_letter_code
_entity_poly.pdbx_strand_id
1 'polypeptide(L)'
;MITMQNVRKKYKDFELELSLEIPEGRITGFVGKNGAGKSTAIKLILGLVKPDAGKICVFGNEGGELPAAVKQKIGVSLTESGFSSQFTVEDVWHILAKMYPDFQKDFFDQKCDVLKLPRKKKLKEFSTGMKAKLRVLTAISHKADLLILDEPTAGLDVEARNEILDLLREYIAQDEKRTILITSHISTDLESLCDDIYLIH
;
A
#
# COMPACT_ATOMS: atom_id res chain seq x y z
N MET A 1 -1.81 15.42 -3.94
CA MET A 1 -0.80 14.35 -3.63
C MET A 1 -0.42 13.57 -4.89
N ILE A 2 -1.36 12.91 -5.58
CA ILE A 2 -1.14 12.20 -6.85
C ILE A 2 -2.09 12.75 -7.90
N THR A 3 -1.58 12.99 -9.13
CA THR A 3 -2.42 13.29 -10.31
C THR A 3 -2.03 12.40 -11.47
N MET A 4 -3.02 11.87 -12.17
CA MET A 4 -2.88 11.13 -13.42
C MET A 4 -3.75 11.82 -14.49
N GLN A 5 -3.15 12.23 -15.61
CA GLN A 5 -3.84 12.97 -16.67
C GLN A 5 -3.70 12.23 -18.00
N ASN A 6 -4.84 11.72 -18.52
CA ASN A 6 -4.92 10.95 -19.78
C ASN A 6 -3.85 9.85 -19.86
N VAL A 7 -3.60 9.18 -18.72
CA VAL A 7 -2.60 8.13 -18.64
C VAL A 7 -3.10 6.89 -19.36
N ARG A 8 -2.29 6.40 -20.29
CA ARG A 8 -2.55 5.16 -21.04
C ARG A 8 -1.44 4.17 -20.82
N LYS A 9 -1.82 2.91 -20.66
CA LYS A 9 -0.91 1.77 -20.64
C LYS A 9 -1.51 0.60 -21.40
N LYS A 10 -0.81 0.17 -22.46
CA LYS A 10 -1.26 -0.92 -23.30
C LYS A 10 -0.40 -2.16 -23.08
N TYR A 11 -1.05 -3.27 -22.93
CA TYR A 11 -0.51 -4.62 -23.00
C TYR A 11 -1.14 -5.36 -24.18
N LYS A 12 -0.69 -6.58 -24.45
CA LYS A 12 -1.18 -7.36 -25.61
C LYS A 12 -2.71 -7.49 -25.65
N ASP A 13 -3.32 -7.80 -24.51
CA ASP A 13 -4.74 -8.12 -24.39
C ASP A 13 -5.48 -7.19 -23.38
N PHE A 14 -4.86 -6.05 -23.02
CA PHE A 14 -5.42 -5.15 -22.02
C PHE A 14 -4.92 -3.72 -22.25
N GLU A 15 -5.79 -2.75 -22.11
CA GLU A 15 -5.47 -1.33 -22.15
C GLU A 15 -6.11 -0.63 -20.95
N LEU A 16 -5.29 0.14 -20.22
CA LEU A 16 -5.74 1.03 -19.15
C LEU A 16 -5.71 2.46 -19.66
N GLU A 17 -6.83 3.17 -19.55
CA GLU A 17 -6.90 4.62 -19.71
C GLU A 17 -7.47 5.23 -18.44
N LEU A 18 -6.75 6.19 -17.85
CA LEU A 18 -7.09 6.69 -16.52
C LEU A 18 -6.72 8.16 -16.35
N SER A 19 -7.68 8.94 -15.81
CA SER A 19 -7.46 10.28 -15.29
C SER A 19 -8.06 10.37 -13.90
N LEU A 20 -7.25 10.75 -12.89
CA LEU A 20 -7.71 10.88 -11.51
C LEU A 20 -6.81 11.84 -10.72
N GLU A 21 -7.33 12.26 -9.59
CA GLU A 21 -6.60 13.03 -8.60
C GLU A 21 -6.83 12.41 -7.21
N ILE A 22 -5.73 12.19 -6.46
CA ILE A 22 -5.76 11.75 -5.07
C ILE A 22 -5.22 12.92 -4.24
N PRO A 23 -6.09 13.64 -3.53
CA PRO A 23 -5.68 14.75 -2.67
C PRO A 23 -4.93 14.27 -1.44
N GLU A 24 -4.22 15.17 -0.78
CA GLU A 24 -3.58 14.92 0.50
C GLU A 24 -4.63 14.79 1.62
N GLY A 25 -4.35 13.96 2.63
CA GLY A 25 -5.19 13.81 3.79
C GLY A 25 -6.46 12.96 3.58
N ARG A 26 -6.53 12.17 2.50
CA ARG A 26 -7.72 11.36 2.18
C ARG A 26 -7.39 9.90 1.98
N ILE A 27 -8.40 9.08 2.21
CA ILE A 27 -8.36 7.66 1.87
C ILE A 27 -9.12 7.45 0.56
N THR A 28 -8.39 7.05 -0.47
CA THR A 28 -8.95 6.79 -1.81
C THR A 28 -8.93 5.30 -2.12
N GLY A 29 -10.08 4.75 -2.47
CA GLY A 29 -10.26 3.36 -2.85
C GLY A 29 -10.31 3.16 -4.36
N PHE A 30 -9.62 2.15 -4.88
CA PHE A 30 -9.85 1.63 -6.23
C PHE A 30 -10.64 0.33 -6.14
N VAL A 31 -11.86 0.33 -6.65
CA VAL A 31 -12.70 -0.85 -6.77
C VAL A 31 -12.75 -1.31 -8.23
N GLY A 32 -12.80 -2.61 -8.46
CA GLY A 32 -12.91 -3.19 -9.80
C GLY A 32 -12.65 -4.68 -9.79
N LYS A 33 -13.07 -5.36 -10.85
CA LYS A 33 -12.85 -6.80 -11.03
C LYS A 33 -11.36 -7.13 -11.09
N ASN A 34 -11.03 -8.40 -10.89
CA ASN A 34 -9.67 -8.88 -11.15
C ASN A 34 -9.35 -8.67 -12.65
N GLY A 35 -8.16 -8.14 -12.92
CA GLY A 35 -7.75 -7.78 -14.29
C GLY A 35 -8.17 -6.39 -14.77
N ALA A 36 -8.99 -5.64 -14.03
CA ALA A 36 -9.44 -4.29 -14.43
C ALA A 36 -8.32 -3.23 -14.49
N GLY A 37 -7.11 -3.53 -13.98
CA GLY A 37 -5.98 -2.58 -14.04
C GLY A 37 -5.61 -1.90 -12.74
N LYS A 38 -6.24 -2.25 -11.60
CA LYS A 38 -5.93 -1.66 -10.28
C LYS A 38 -4.43 -1.72 -9.96
N SER A 39 -3.83 -2.90 -10.00
CA SER A 39 -2.39 -3.09 -9.76
C SER A 39 -1.52 -2.44 -10.83
N THR A 40 -2.01 -2.31 -12.08
CA THR A 40 -1.32 -1.56 -13.14
C THR A 40 -1.29 -0.07 -12.82
N ALA A 41 -2.39 0.52 -12.35
CA ALA A 41 -2.44 1.90 -11.91
C ALA A 41 -1.45 2.16 -10.75
N ILE A 42 -1.41 1.27 -9.76
CA ILE A 42 -0.43 1.34 -8.68
C ILE A 42 1.02 1.28 -9.22
N LYS A 43 1.33 0.32 -10.10
CA LYS A 43 2.68 0.20 -10.69
C LYS A 43 3.08 1.45 -11.49
N LEU A 44 2.14 2.09 -12.16
CA LEU A 44 2.35 3.37 -12.86
C LEU A 44 2.64 4.51 -11.87
N ILE A 45 1.87 4.64 -10.79
CA ILE A 45 2.05 5.65 -9.74
C ILE A 45 3.43 5.49 -9.08
N LEU A 46 3.85 4.26 -8.80
CA LEU A 46 5.14 3.94 -8.18
C LEU A 46 6.33 4.06 -9.15
N GLY A 47 6.09 4.34 -10.44
CA GLY A 47 7.15 4.40 -11.47
C GLY A 47 7.77 3.04 -11.78
N LEU A 48 7.14 1.92 -11.39
CA LEU A 48 7.60 0.56 -11.71
C LEU A 48 7.33 0.19 -13.16
N VAL A 49 6.37 0.87 -13.79
CA VAL A 49 6.02 0.74 -15.21
C VAL A 49 5.87 2.13 -15.80
N LYS A 50 6.36 2.36 -17.00
CA LYS A 50 6.20 3.64 -17.71
C LYS A 50 4.86 3.68 -18.43
N PRO A 51 4.12 4.80 -18.40
CA PRO A 51 2.94 5.00 -19.23
C PRO A 51 3.34 5.10 -20.70
N ASP A 52 2.43 4.72 -21.60
CA ASP A 52 2.60 4.87 -23.05
C ASP A 52 2.14 6.26 -23.52
N ALA A 53 1.23 6.91 -22.74
CA ALA A 53 0.80 8.29 -22.94
C ALA A 53 0.30 8.89 -21.62
N GLY A 54 0.12 10.21 -21.61
CA GLY A 54 -0.35 10.96 -20.44
C GLY A 54 0.75 11.35 -19.46
N LYS A 55 0.36 11.91 -18.32
CA LYS A 55 1.27 12.41 -17.29
C LYS A 55 0.88 11.88 -15.92
N ILE A 56 1.88 11.55 -15.12
CA ILE A 56 1.71 11.15 -13.71
C ILE A 56 2.56 12.10 -12.88
N CYS A 57 1.99 12.66 -11.83
CA CYS A 57 2.70 13.46 -10.85
C CYS A 57 2.45 12.88 -9.45
N VAL A 58 3.52 12.67 -8.68
CA VAL A 58 3.48 12.17 -7.31
C VAL A 58 4.33 13.09 -6.44
N PHE A 59 3.76 13.69 -5.40
CA PHE A 59 4.41 14.71 -4.57
C PHE A 59 5.04 15.85 -5.37
N GLY A 60 4.38 16.31 -6.44
CA GLY A 60 4.90 17.35 -7.33
C GLY A 60 6.00 16.89 -8.30
N ASN A 61 6.39 15.62 -8.28
CA ASN A 61 7.37 15.06 -9.23
C ASN A 61 6.64 14.47 -10.43
N GLU A 62 6.88 15.05 -11.61
CA GLU A 62 6.30 14.59 -12.88
C GLU A 62 7.16 13.51 -13.51
N GLY A 63 6.51 12.42 -13.89
CA GLY A 63 6.96 11.35 -14.78
C GLY A 63 8.20 10.58 -14.37
N GLY A 64 8.22 9.30 -14.70
CA GLY A 64 9.39 8.47 -14.61
C GLY A 64 9.71 7.91 -13.22
N GLU A 65 10.99 7.73 -12.92
CA GLU A 65 11.44 7.18 -11.65
C GLU A 65 11.33 8.21 -10.52
N LEU A 66 10.67 7.83 -9.42
CA LEU A 66 10.55 8.67 -8.23
C LEU A 66 11.93 8.85 -7.55
N PRO A 67 12.31 10.08 -7.14
CA PRO A 67 13.53 10.32 -6.36
C PRO A 67 13.53 9.51 -5.05
N ALA A 68 14.73 9.17 -4.56
CA ALA A 68 14.87 8.39 -3.32
C ALA A 68 14.16 9.06 -2.12
N ALA A 69 14.27 10.39 -2.01
CA ALA A 69 13.60 11.15 -0.95
C ALA A 69 12.06 11.07 -1.02
N VAL A 70 11.50 10.93 -2.21
CA VAL A 70 10.04 10.71 -2.41
C VAL A 70 9.68 9.27 -2.08
N LYS A 71 10.48 8.29 -2.51
CA LYS A 71 10.27 6.87 -2.17
C LYS A 71 10.23 6.62 -0.66
N GLN A 72 11.04 7.34 0.11
CA GLN A 72 11.05 7.24 1.59
C GLN A 72 9.75 7.73 2.24
N LYS A 73 8.97 8.56 1.57
CA LYS A 73 7.67 9.05 2.03
C LYS A 73 6.51 8.14 1.65
N ILE A 74 6.77 7.03 0.95
CA ILE A 74 5.74 6.12 0.46
C ILE A 74 5.88 4.77 1.16
N GLY A 75 4.83 4.36 1.87
CA GLY A 75 4.68 3.01 2.38
C GLY A 75 3.93 2.14 1.37
N VAL A 76 4.46 0.97 1.07
CA VAL A 76 3.89 0.12 0.02
C VAL A 76 3.65 -1.30 0.53
N SER A 77 2.44 -1.82 0.25
CA SER A 77 2.09 -3.22 0.42
C SER A 77 1.49 -3.76 -0.88
N LEU A 78 2.30 -4.42 -1.70
CA LEU A 78 1.84 -5.07 -2.93
C LEU A 78 1.60 -6.55 -2.71
N THR A 79 0.64 -7.12 -3.42
CA THR A 79 0.29 -8.55 -3.34
C THR A 79 1.47 -9.46 -3.65
N GLU A 80 2.28 -9.09 -4.65
CA GLU A 80 3.44 -9.85 -5.12
C GLU A 80 4.75 -9.49 -4.40
N SER A 81 4.72 -8.50 -3.48
CA SER A 81 5.90 -8.07 -2.74
C SER A 81 6.00 -8.73 -1.38
N GLY A 82 7.21 -8.82 -0.86
CA GLY A 82 7.41 -9.32 0.48
C GLY A 82 8.86 -9.67 0.77
N PHE A 83 9.07 -10.03 2.01
CA PHE A 83 10.37 -10.50 2.49
C PHE A 83 10.56 -11.99 2.19
N SER A 84 11.81 -12.44 2.15
CA SER A 84 12.12 -13.85 2.04
C SER A 84 11.36 -14.68 3.08
N SER A 85 10.79 -15.79 2.65
CA SER A 85 10.06 -16.71 3.53
C SER A 85 10.92 -17.30 4.65
N GLN A 86 12.25 -17.20 4.56
CA GLN A 86 13.21 -17.67 5.57
C GLN A 86 13.47 -16.63 6.66
N PHE A 87 13.10 -15.38 6.46
CA PHE A 87 13.26 -14.31 7.44
C PHE A 87 12.29 -14.47 8.60
N THR A 88 12.68 -13.91 9.75
CA THR A 88 11.84 -13.66 10.91
C THR A 88 11.36 -12.22 10.91
N VAL A 89 10.44 -11.86 11.81
CA VAL A 89 10.04 -10.45 12.01
C VAL A 89 11.23 -9.60 12.49
N GLU A 90 12.13 -10.19 13.28
CA GLU A 90 13.37 -9.52 13.72
C GLU A 90 14.28 -9.19 12.53
N ASP A 91 14.44 -10.09 11.57
CA ASP A 91 15.20 -9.81 10.34
C ASP A 91 14.56 -8.68 9.53
N VAL A 92 13.23 -8.67 9.44
CA VAL A 92 12.47 -7.65 8.70
C VAL A 92 12.72 -6.26 9.29
N TRP A 93 12.56 -6.07 10.60
CA TRP A 93 12.76 -4.75 11.18
C TRP A 93 14.22 -4.28 11.10
N HIS A 94 15.19 -5.18 11.19
CA HIS A 94 16.60 -4.82 10.99
C HIS A 94 16.88 -4.29 9.59
N ILE A 95 16.21 -4.86 8.57
CA ILE A 95 16.31 -4.37 7.19
C ILE A 95 15.64 -2.99 7.08
N LEU A 96 14.43 -2.84 7.60
CA LEU A 96 13.69 -1.59 7.53
C LEU A 96 14.40 -0.44 8.23
N ALA A 97 14.98 -0.69 9.40
CA ALA A 97 15.74 0.32 10.16
C ALA A 97 17.00 0.81 9.42
N LYS A 98 17.55 0.00 8.51
CA LYS A 98 18.66 0.42 7.64
C LYS A 98 18.21 1.14 6.37
N MET A 99 17.00 0.83 5.88
CA MET A 99 16.45 1.41 4.65
C MET A 99 15.76 2.76 4.89
N TYR A 100 15.10 2.91 6.05
CA TYR A 100 14.29 4.07 6.38
C TYR A 100 14.85 4.78 7.62
N PRO A 101 15.39 6.01 7.48
CA PRO A 101 15.90 6.79 8.62
C PRO A 101 14.84 7.03 9.71
N ASP A 102 13.58 7.19 9.29
CA ASP A 102 12.44 7.46 10.18
C ASP A 102 11.71 6.19 10.65
N PHE A 103 12.35 5.02 10.55
CA PHE A 103 11.75 3.77 11.03
C PHE A 103 11.48 3.81 12.54
N GLN A 104 10.24 3.53 12.91
CA GLN A 104 9.75 3.61 14.29
C GLN A 104 9.77 2.23 14.96
N LYS A 105 10.92 1.83 15.49
CA LYS A 105 11.09 0.50 16.08
C LYS A 105 10.10 0.22 17.21
N ASP A 106 9.92 1.17 18.14
CA ASP A 106 9.04 0.98 19.31
C ASP A 106 7.57 0.81 18.89
N PHE A 107 7.13 1.61 17.90
CA PHE A 107 5.81 1.46 17.29
C PHE A 107 5.66 0.09 16.62
N PHE A 108 6.64 -0.32 15.82
CA PHE A 108 6.65 -1.62 15.16
C PHE A 108 6.56 -2.76 16.17
N ASP A 109 7.36 -2.71 17.23
CA ASP A 109 7.36 -3.73 18.28
C ASP A 109 6.03 -3.80 19.02
N GLN A 110 5.47 -2.65 19.42
CA GLN A 110 4.15 -2.57 20.07
C GLN A 110 3.05 -3.16 19.18
N LYS A 111 3.06 -2.84 17.88
CA LYS A 111 2.08 -3.38 16.93
C LYS A 111 2.27 -4.87 16.66
N CYS A 112 3.49 -5.38 16.66
CA CYS A 112 3.72 -6.82 16.61
C CYS A 112 3.05 -7.57 17.78
N ASP A 113 3.09 -7.00 18.99
CA ASP A 113 2.46 -7.60 20.16
C ASP A 113 0.93 -7.56 20.06
N VAL A 114 0.35 -6.41 19.68
CA VAL A 114 -1.10 -6.25 19.46
C VAL A 114 -1.63 -7.21 18.38
N LEU A 115 -0.92 -7.30 17.26
CA LEU A 115 -1.30 -8.15 16.12
C LEU A 115 -0.90 -9.63 16.31
N LYS A 116 -0.32 -9.98 17.47
CA LYS A 116 0.13 -11.33 17.82
C LYS A 116 1.11 -11.92 16.79
N LEU A 117 2.04 -11.10 16.26
CA LEU A 117 3.05 -11.53 15.29
C LEU A 117 4.29 -12.10 16.01
N PRO A 118 4.58 -13.40 15.89
CA PRO A 118 5.70 -14.03 16.59
C PRO A 118 7.03 -13.60 15.98
N ARG A 119 7.89 -12.93 16.76
CA ARG A 119 9.10 -12.24 16.27
C ARG A 119 10.17 -13.18 15.71
N LYS A 120 10.32 -14.38 16.33
CA LYS A 120 11.38 -15.35 16.00
C LYS A 120 10.94 -16.48 15.07
N LYS A 121 9.65 -16.53 14.72
CA LYS A 121 9.11 -17.53 13.81
C LYS A 121 9.40 -17.12 12.37
N LYS A 122 9.76 -18.07 11.51
CA LYS A 122 10.02 -17.80 10.09
C LYS A 122 8.73 -17.45 9.35
N LEU A 123 8.80 -16.51 8.41
CA LEU A 123 7.65 -16.04 7.64
C LEU A 123 6.97 -17.14 6.81
N LYS A 124 7.70 -18.21 6.44
CA LYS A 124 7.09 -19.40 5.79
C LYS A 124 6.05 -20.10 6.66
N GLU A 125 6.12 -19.94 7.97
CA GLU A 125 5.23 -20.56 8.96
C GLU A 125 4.05 -19.64 9.34
N PHE A 126 4.00 -18.42 8.79
CA PHE A 126 2.91 -17.48 9.02
C PHE A 126 1.68 -17.87 8.22
N SER A 127 0.50 -17.70 8.86
CA SER A 127 -0.77 -17.75 8.14
C SER A 127 -0.89 -16.61 7.12
N THR A 128 -1.85 -16.70 6.20
CA THR A 128 -2.12 -15.63 5.23
C THR A 128 -2.42 -14.31 5.94
N GLY A 129 -3.23 -14.33 7.01
CA GLY A 129 -3.54 -13.15 7.82
C GLY A 129 -2.32 -12.56 8.50
N MET A 130 -1.45 -13.37 9.12
CA MET A 130 -0.22 -12.89 9.72
C MET A 130 0.73 -12.23 8.71
N LYS A 131 0.84 -12.79 7.51
CA LYS A 131 1.63 -12.19 6.41
C LYS A 131 1.06 -10.85 5.96
N ALA A 132 -0.26 -10.76 5.82
CA ALA A 132 -0.94 -9.52 5.44
C ALA A 132 -0.75 -8.42 6.50
N LYS A 133 -0.97 -8.74 7.78
CA LYS A 133 -0.72 -7.82 8.91
C LYS A 133 0.72 -7.32 8.91
N LEU A 134 1.71 -8.20 8.74
CA LEU A 134 3.12 -7.80 8.70
C LEU A 134 3.41 -6.88 7.51
N ARG A 135 2.87 -7.16 6.32
CA ARG A 135 3.05 -6.29 5.15
C ARG A 135 2.51 -4.87 5.38
N VAL A 136 1.31 -4.75 5.92
CA VAL A 136 0.75 -3.43 6.26
C VAL A 136 1.56 -2.75 7.35
N LEU A 137 1.93 -3.48 8.42
CA LEU A 137 2.74 -2.95 9.50
C LEU A 137 4.09 -2.40 8.99
N THR A 138 4.76 -3.11 8.09
CA THR A 138 6.03 -2.63 7.51
C THR A 138 5.84 -1.35 6.69
N ALA A 139 4.73 -1.21 5.99
CA ALA A 139 4.43 -0.02 5.18
C ALA A 139 4.19 1.24 6.02
N ILE A 140 3.60 1.10 7.22
CA ILE A 140 3.27 2.24 8.10
C ILE A 140 4.39 2.61 9.08
N SER A 141 5.39 1.74 9.28
CA SER A 141 6.37 1.86 10.38
C SER A 141 7.51 2.84 10.13
N HIS A 142 7.49 3.60 9.04
CA HIS A 142 8.53 4.60 8.71
C HIS A 142 7.96 6.00 8.45
N LYS A 143 6.82 6.32 9.09
CA LYS A 143 6.13 7.64 8.96
C LYS A 143 5.85 8.04 7.51
N ALA A 144 5.42 7.09 6.68
CA ALA A 144 5.07 7.40 5.31
C ALA A 144 3.97 8.48 5.24
N ASP A 145 4.08 9.44 4.34
CA ASP A 145 3.03 10.43 4.07
C ASP A 145 1.92 9.84 3.18
N LEU A 146 2.29 8.86 2.35
CA LEU A 146 1.40 8.16 1.42
C LEU A 146 1.53 6.65 1.59
N LEU A 147 0.41 5.96 1.85
CA LEU A 147 0.33 4.51 1.79
C LEU A 147 -0.30 4.06 0.47
N ILE A 148 0.29 3.06 -0.16
CA ILE A 148 -0.26 2.38 -1.34
C ILE A 148 -0.40 0.90 -1.03
N LEU A 149 -1.65 0.43 -0.95
CA LEU A 149 -1.99 -0.91 -0.49
C LEU A 149 -2.77 -1.65 -1.59
N ASP A 150 -2.16 -2.70 -2.13
CA ASP A 150 -2.80 -3.52 -3.18
C ASP A 150 -3.44 -4.76 -2.54
N GLU A 151 -4.79 -4.77 -2.50
CA GLU A 151 -5.62 -5.87 -1.97
C GLU A 151 -5.18 -6.34 -0.55
N PRO A 152 -5.02 -5.43 0.45
CA PRO A 152 -4.44 -5.80 1.74
C PRO A 152 -5.27 -6.75 2.56
N THR A 153 -6.58 -6.87 2.28
CA THR A 153 -7.56 -7.69 3.00
C THR A 153 -8.00 -8.93 2.23
N ALA A 154 -7.47 -9.14 1.00
CA ALA A 154 -7.91 -10.23 0.15
C ALA A 154 -7.62 -11.62 0.75
N GLY A 155 -8.62 -12.49 0.74
CA GLY A 155 -8.49 -13.87 1.22
C GLY A 155 -8.30 -14.01 2.73
N LEU A 156 -8.62 -12.98 3.51
CA LEU A 156 -8.55 -13.00 4.97
C LEU A 156 -9.89 -13.37 5.58
N ASP A 157 -9.81 -14.00 6.77
CA ASP A 157 -10.95 -14.11 7.65
C ASP A 157 -11.39 -12.74 8.20
N VAL A 158 -12.58 -12.69 8.83
CA VAL A 158 -13.17 -11.45 9.32
C VAL A 158 -12.31 -10.79 10.40
N GLU A 159 -11.68 -11.57 11.28
CA GLU A 159 -10.85 -11.05 12.38
C GLU A 159 -9.61 -10.36 11.83
N ALA A 160 -8.80 -11.05 11.01
CA ALA A 160 -7.59 -10.51 10.41
C ALA A 160 -7.88 -9.29 9.52
N ARG A 161 -9.02 -9.31 8.80
CA ARG A 161 -9.49 -8.19 7.99
C ARG A 161 -9.78 -6.95 8.85
N ASN A 162 -10.56 -7.09 9.93
CA ASN A 162 -10.89 -5.99 10.81
C ASN A 162 -9.64 -5.41 11.49
N GLU A 163 -8.71 -6.24 11.94
CA GLU A 163 -7.44 -5.78 12.51
C GLU A 163 -6.62 -4.92 11.54
N ILE A 164 -6.62 -5.24 10.24
CA ILE A 164 -5.97 -4.41 9.22
C ILE A 164 -6.72 -3.10 9.02
N LEU A 165 -8.04 -3.12 8.91
CA LEU A 165 -8.83 -1.89 8.74
C LEU A 165 -8.67 -0.95 9.94
N ASP A 166 -8.66 -1.49 11.16
CA ASP A 166 -8.45 -0.71 12.38
C ASP A 166 -7.03 -0.12 12.44
N LEU A 167 -6.02 -0.89 12.02
CA LEU A 167 -4.65 -0.40 11.91
C LEU A 167 -4.53 0.78 10.92
N LEU A 168 -5.27 0.75 9.81
CA LEU A 168 -5.30 1.84 8.83
C LEU A 168 -6.05 3.07 9.36
N ARG A 169 -7.18 2.87 10.06
CA ARG A 169 -7.90 3.97 10.74
C ARG A 169 -7.03 4.66 11.79
N GLU A 170 -6.35 3.88 12.60
CA GLU A 170 -5.42 4.41 13.61
C GLU A 170 -4.25 5.16 12.98
N TYR A 171 -3.73 4.66 11.86
CA TYR A 171 -2.64 5.31 11.14
C TYR A 171 -3.05 6.68 10.59
N ILE A 172 -4.20 6.79 9.92
CA ILE A 172 -4.66 8.05 9.34
C ILE A 172 -5.02 9.07 10.43
N ALA A 173 -5.54 8.62 11.57
CA ALA A 173 -5.93 9.49 12.70
C ALA A 173 -4.73 10.18 13.38
N GLN A 174 -3.50 9.74 13.15
CA GLN A 174 -2.30 10.33 13.76
C GLN A 174 -1.85 11.64 13.09
N ASP A 175 -2.20 11.86 11.82
CA ASP A 175 -1.83 13.05 11.07
C ASP A 175 -2.81 13.27 9.91
N GLU A 176 -3.47 14.42 9.88
CA GLU A 176 -4.48 14.79 8.88
C GLU A 176 -3.93 14.88 7.43
N LYS A 177 -2.61 14.94 7.27
CA LYS A 177 -1.95 14.96 5.96
C LYS A 177 -1.69 13.58 5.38
N ARG A 178 -1.79 12.53 6.19
CA ARG A 178 -1.57 11.16 5.72
C ARG A 178 -2.61 10.79 4.68
N THR A 179 -2.14 10.14 3.64
CA THR A 179 -2.97 9.76 2.48
C THR A 179 -2.87 8.25 2.27
N ILE A 180 -3.97 7.61 1.97
CA ILE A 180 -4.02 6.17 1.66
C ILE A 180 -4.65 5.97 0.28
N LEU A 181 -3.97 5.23 -0.58
CA LEU A 181 -4.53 4.62 -1.77
C LEU A 181 -4.64 3.11 -1.52
N ILE A 182 -5.85 2.60 -1.54
CA ILE A 182 -6.12 1.18 -1.30
C ILE A 182 -6.90 0.57 -2.46
N THR A 183 -6.50 -0.61 -2.90
CA THR A 183 -7.33 -1.39 -3.85
C THR A 183 -8.06 -2.50 -3.13
N SER A 184 -9.26 -2.79 -3.54
CA SER A 184 -10.00 -3.98 -3.13
C SER A 184 -11.01 -4.40 -4.19
N HIS A 185 -11.30 -5.68 -4.25
CA HIS A 185 -12.47 -6.23 -4.95
C HIS A 185 -13.68 -6.39 -4.01
N ILE A 186 -13.52 -6.07 -2.73
CA ILE A 186 -14.57 -6.11 -1.69
C ILE A 186 -15.04 -4.69 -1.43
N SER A 187 -16.20 -4.31 -1.98
CA SER A 187 -16.72 -2.94 -1.89
C SER A 187 -16.98 -2.50 -0.44
N THR A 188 -17.44 -3.41 0.41
CA THR A 188 -17.74 -3.11 1.82
C THR A 188 -16.51 -2.66 2.63
N ASP A 189 -15.28 -3.11 2.27
CA ASP A 189 -14.05 -2.62 2.90
C ASP A 189 -13.83 -1.16 2.59
N LEU A 190 -13.98 -0.82 1.31
CA LEU A 190 -13.76 0.53 0.83
C LEU A 190 -14.83 1.49 1.33
N GLU A 191 -16.12 1.08 1.31
CA GLU A 191 -17.23 1.88 1.83
C GLU A 191 -17.08 2.24 3.31
N SER A 192 -16.45 1.36 4.09
CA SER A 192 -16.26 1.58 5.54
C SER A 192 -15.02 2.41 5.88
N LEU A 193 -14.09 2.60 4.92
CA LEU A 193 -12.78 3.19 5.15
C LEU A 193 -12.51 4.43 4.30
N CYS A 194 -12.98 4.45 3.03
CA CYS A 194 -12.58 5.44 2.04
C CYS A 194 -13.45 6.70 2.05
N ASP A 195 -12.82 7.84 1.82
CA ASP A 195 -13.49 9.12 1.55
C ASP A 195 -13.96 9.21 0.10
N ASP A 196 -13.15 8.66 -0.82
CA ASP A 196 -13.41 8.65 -2.26
C ASP A 196 -13.21 7.26 -2.82
N ILE A 197 -14.03 6.86 -3.82
CA ILE A 197 -13.90 5.57 -4.48
C ILE A 197 -13.92 5.77 -6.01
N TYR A 198 -12.90 5.25 -6.67
CA TYR A 198 -12.83 5.17 -8.13
C TYR A 198 -13.14 3.76 -8.62
N LEU A 199 -14.07 3.64 -9.57
CA LEU A 199 -14.34 2.39 -10.25
C LEU A 199 -13.37 2.23 -11.43
N ILE A 200 -12.57 1.18 -11.40
CA ILE A 200 -11.67 0.80 -12.49
C ILE A 200 -12.31 -0.36 -13.27
N HIS A 201 -12.52 -0.19 -14.59
CA HIS A 201 -13.21 -1.13 -15.45
C HIS A 201 -12.60 -1.19 -16.84
#